data_0bffb8c5527212090798fcb032a8bae0
#
_entry.id   0bffb8c5527212090798fcb032a8bae0
#
_cell.length_a   1.000
_cell.length_b   1.000
_cell.length_c   1.000
_cell.angle_alpha   90.00
_cell.angle_beta   90.00
_cell.angle_gamma   90.00
#
_symmetry.space_group_name_H-M   'P 1'
#
loop_
_entity.id
_entity.type
_entity.pdbx_description
1 polymer ?
#
loop_
_entity_poly.entity_id
_entity_poly.type
_entity_poly.pdbx_seq_one_letter_code
_entity_poly.pdbx_strand_id
1 'polypeptide(L)'
;MSEPMNPSESSSEIVSEGSFENVSENLSSSAADAAGIPDDLRAASFERQRRLRQEPRFPGGPAIDPAGSHHERRIRSFQPRRSRVTPGQEDALLRLWPKWGLDIDGQRVLDLPELFDGLPTVLEIGFGMGEATAQMAADDPGTGILAVDVHTPGQGNLLGLAERNGLSNIRVANGDAIILLREMLKPDSLDGLRVYFPDPWPKKRHHKRRLIQPEFLDLVAQRLKPGAVIHCATDWEPYAEQMLEVLTAHPLFENTRADGGYAPRPAFRPLTRFEGQGLDKGHVVHDLLFARR
;
A
#
# COMPACT_ATOMS: atom_id res chain seq x y z
N MET A 1 -67.25 -19.33 25.46
CA MET A 1 -68.26 -18.92 24.43
C MET A 1 -67.57 -17.97 23.49
N SER A 2 -67.52 -18.40 22.24
CA SER A 2 -67.42 -17.69 21.02
C SER A 2 -66.01 -17.26 20.53
N GLU A 3 -65.41 -18.13 19.78
CA GLU A 3 -64.72 -17.82 18.51
C GLU A 3 -65.67 -17.17 17.49
N PRO A 4 -65.24 -16.83 16.24
CA PRO A 4 -64.00 -16.42 15.60
C PRO A 4 -64.22 -15.19 14.68
N MET A 5 -63.20 -14.70 14.03
CA MET A 5 -63.19 -14.46 12.59
C MET A 5 -61.89 -13.85 12.10
N ASN A 6 -61.21 -14.59 11.22
CA ASN A 6 -60.40 -14.10 10.13
C ASN A 6 -61.32 -13.86 8.91
N PRO A 7 -61.07 -13.00 7.92
CA PRO A 7 -60.01 -13.22 6.96
C PRO A 7 -59.47 -11.96 6.22
N SER A 8 -58.32 -12.20 5.56
CA SER A 8 -57.92 -11.72 4.21
C SER A 8 -57.85 -10.19 3.98
N GLU A 9 -56.83 -9.68 3.37
CA GLU A 9 -56.29 -9.80 2.01
C GLU A 9 -55.01 -8.99 1.89
N SER A 10 -53.97 -9.60 1.41
CA SER A 10 -53.17 -9.32 0.21
C SER A 10 -52.93 -7.85 -0.16
N SER A 11 -51.68 -7.46 -0.06
CA SER A 11 -51.06 -6.65 -1.13
C SER A 11 -49.57 -6.90 -1.12
N SER A 12 -49.15 -7.69 -2.08
CA SER A 12 -47.78 -7.85 -2.53
C SER A 12 -47.33 -6.57 -3.23
N GLU A 13 -46.45 -5.82 -2.62
CA GLU A 13 -45.63 -4.87 -3.39
C GLU A 13 -44.30 -5.52 -3.73
N ILE A 14 -44.19 -5.82 -4.98
CA ILE A 14 -42.97 -6.23 -5.67
C ILE A 14 -42.03 -5.03 -5.68
N VAL A 15 -41.02 -5.06 -4.84
CA VAL A 15 -39.86 -4.16 -5.00
C VAL A 15 -38.94 -4.79 -6.04
N SER A 16 -38.96 -4.14 -7.21
CA SER A 16 -38.18 -4.46 -8.40
C SER A 16 -36.71 -4.63 -8.09
N GLU A 17 -36.14 -5.75 -8.51
CA GLU A 17 -34.72 -5.99 -8.71
C GLU A 17 -34.12 -4.87 -9.56
N GLY A 18 -33.39 -3.98 -8.95
CA GLY A 18 -32.52 -3.02 -9.61
C GLY A 18 -31.27 -3.75 -10.09
N SER A 19 -31.25 -3.99 -11.38
CA SER A 19 -30.19 -4.59 -12.17
C SER A 19 -28.84 -3.92 -11.89
N PHE A 20 -27.90 -4.67 -11.32
CA PHE A 20 -26.48 -4.37 -11.40
C PHE A 20 -25.98 -4.79 -12.80
N GLU A 21 -26.39 -4.09 -13.81
CA GLU A 21 -25.79 -4.19 -15.14
C GLU A 21 -24.99 -2.93 -15.46
N ASN A 22 -23.77 -3.16 -15.96
CA ASN A 22 -22.92 -2.22 -16.69
C ASN A 22 -22.11 -1.17 -15.92
N VAL A 23 -21.05 -1.62 -15.25
CA VAL A 23 -19.82 -0.82 -15.07
C VAL A 23 -18.68 -1.29 -15.99
N SER A 24 -18.92 -2.26 -16.87
CA SER A 24 -17.88 -2.84 -17.75
C SER A 24 -17.78 -2.20 -19.14
N GLU A 25 -18.66 -1.30 -19.54
CA GLU A 25 -18.66 -0.75 -20.91
C GLU A 25 -17.98 0.61 -21.11
N ASN A 26 -17.43 1.25 -20.07
CA ASN A 26 -16.73 2.53 -20.23
C ASN A 26 -15.19 2.43 -20.33
N LEU A 27 -14.63 1.25 -20.64
CA LEU A 27 -13.20 1.08 -20.84
C LEU A 27 -12.74 1.13 -22.31
N SER A 28 -13.65 1.39 -23.25
CA SER A 28 -13.32 1.36 -24.70
C SER A 28 -13.16 2.73 -25.37
N SER A 29 -13.28 3.86 -24.65
CA SER A 29 -13.22 5.20 -25.28
C SER A 29 -11.91 5.98 -25.08
N SER A 30 -10.85 5.41 -24.49
CA SER A 30 -9.61 6.17 -24.22
C SER A 30 -8.49 6.00 -25.27
N ALA A 31 -8.78 5.42 -26.42
CA ALA A 31 -7.78 5.31 -27.49
C ALA A 31 -7.59 6.61 -28.31
N ALA A 32 -8.44 7.62 -28.10
CA ALA A 32 -8.41 8.86 -28.88
C ALA A 32 -7.56 9.99 -28.28
N ASP A 33 -7.21 9.95 -26.98
CA ASP A 33 -6.51 11.03 -26.30
C ASP A 33 -4.98 10.93 -26.32
N ALA A 34 -4.41 9.89 -26.93
CA ALA A 34 -2.94 9.72 -27.00
C ALA A 34 -2.25 10.66 -28.02
N ALA A 35 -3.00 11.44 -28.76
CA ALA A 35 -2.47 12.27 -29.86
C ALA A 35 -1.86 13.63 -29.43
N GLY A 36 -1.90 13.98 -28.15
CA GLY A 36 -1.52 15.33 -27.67
C GLY A 36 -0.27 15.41 -26.79
N ILE A 37 0.40 14.29 -26.50
CA ILE A 37 1.59 14.33 -25.62
C ILE A 37 2.82 14.70 -26.49
N PRO A 38 3.55 15.78 -26.15
CA PRO A 38 4.77 16.17 -26.85
C PRO A 38 5.81 15.03 -26.88
N ASP A 39 6.51 14.89 -28.00
CA ASP A 39 7.47 13.80 -28.22
C ASP A 39 8.65 13.83 -27.23
N ASP A 40 9.02 14.98 -26.73
CA ASP A 40 10.05 15.16 -25.69
C ASP A 40 9.60 14.59 -24.33
N LEU A 41 8.33 14.70 -23.98
CA LEU A 41 7.76 14.10 -22.77
C LEU A 41 7.60 12.58 -22.92
N ARG A 42 7.28 12.10 -24.13
CA ARG A 42 7.29 10.65 -24.43
C ARG A 42 8.70 10.09 -24.34
N ALA A 43 9.68 10.79 -24.91
CA ALA A 43 11.09 10.41 -24.85
C ALA A 43 11.60 10.38 -23.40
N ALA A 44 11.29 11.39 -22.60
CA ALA A 44 11.66 11.47 -21.18
C ALA A 44 11.02 10.34 -20.35
N SER A 45 9.77 9.96 -20.63
CA SER A 45 9.12 8.81 -20.00
C SER A 45 9.77 7.49 -20.39
N PHE A 46 10.06 7.33 -21.68
CA PHE A 46 10.70 6.12 -22.20
C PHE A 46 12.11 5.97 -21.64
N GLU A 47 12.83 7.09 -21.52
CA GLU A 47 14.15 7.12 -20.92
C GLU A 47 14.14 6.87 -19.42
N ARG A 48 13.14 7.43 -18.68
CA ARG A 48 12.90 7.12 -17.28
C ARG A 48 12.57 5.64 -17.09
N GLN A 49 11.65 5.07 -17.87
CA GLN A 49 11.34 3.64 -17.82
C GLN A 49 12.55 2.78 -18.21
N ARG A 50 13.39 3.24 -19.14
CA ARG A 50 14.63 2.59 -19.55
C ARG A 50 15.67 2.64 -18.42
N ARG A 51 15.83 3.77 -17.73
CA ARG A 51 16.65 3.90 -16.52
C ARG A 51 16.16 2.97 -15.43
N LEU A 52 14.84 2.96 -15.13
CA LEU A 52 14.25 2.04 -14.18
C LEU A 52 14.42 0.55 -14.56
N ARG A 53 14.72 0.25 -15.83
CA ARG A 53 14.98 -1.11 -16.32
C ARG A 53 16.46 -1.48 -16.42
N GLN A 54 17.35 -0.52 -16.63
CA GLN A 54 18.78 -0.76 -16.99
C GLN A 54 19.74 -0.41 -15.86
N GLU A 55 19.42 0.53 -14.99
CA GLU A 55 20.27 0.77 -13.83
C GLU A 55 20.08 -0.39 -12.84
N PRO A 56 21.19 -0.94 -12.30
CA PRO A 56 21.07 -1.75 -11.09
C PRO A 56 20.31 -0.86 -10.11
N ARG A 57 19.12 -1.29 -9.69
CA ARG A 57 18.12 -0.49 -8.95
C ARG A 57 18.61 0.09 -7.61
N PHE A 58 19.91 0.09 -7.40
CA PHE A 58 20.63 0.65 -6.27
C PHE A 58 22.02 1.11 -6.70
N PRO A 59 22.17 2.35 -7.20
CA PRO A 59 23.47 3.00 -7.15
C PRO A 59 23.76 3.24 -5.67
N GLY A 60 24.79 2.60 -5.12
CA GLY A 60 25.21 2.80 -3.74
C GLY A 60 24.90 1.69 -2.76
N GLY A 61 24.70 0.46 -3.19
CA GLY A 61 25.08 -0.66 -2.34
C GLY A 61 26.53 -0.48 -1.93
N PRO A 62 26.95 -0.66 -0.62
CA PRO A 62 28.33 -0.60 -0.29
C PRO A 62 29.10 -1.47 -1.26
N ALA A 63 30.26 -0.97 -1.72
CA ALA A 63 31.16 -1.71 -2.56
C ALA A 63 31.26 -3.12 -1.99
N ILE A 64 31.10 -4.13 -2.84
CA ILE A 64 31.32 -5.52 -2.47
C ILE A 64 32.74 -5.56 -1.93
N ASP A 65 32.87 -5.75 -0.63
CA ASP A 65 34.16 -6.00 -0.02
C ASP A 65 34.69 -7.31 -0.61
N PRO A 66 35.77 -7.32 -1.36
CA PRO A 66 36.30 -8.53 -1.99
C PRO A 66 36.88 -9.53 -0.98
N ALA A 67 36.93 -9.19 0.29
CA ALA A 67 37.39 -10.05 1.38
C ALA A 67 36.23 -10.66 2.17
N GLY A 68 35.51 -11.63 1.59
CA GLY A 68 34.94 -12.80 2.23
C GLY A 68 34.24 -12.72 3.58
N SER A 69 33.67 -11.60 3.99
CA SER A 69 32.88 -11.50 5.21
C SER A 69 31.40 -11.75 4.92
N HIS A 70 30.77 -12.55 5.74
CA HIS A 70 29.39 -12.98 5.72
C HIS A 70 28.44 -12.00 5.03
N HIS A 71 27.83 -12.43 3.93
CA HIS A 71 26.75 -11.69 3.28
C HIS A 71 25.61 -11.50 4.28
N GLU A 72 25.57 -10.40 4.99
CA GLU A 72 24.35 -9.90 5.60
C GLU A 72 23.33 -9.74 4.48
N ARG A 73 22.39 -10.67 4.43
CA ARG A 73 21.29 -10.62 3.46
C ARG A 73 20.38 -9.49 3.88
N ARG A 74 20.55 -8.33 3.26
CA ARG A 74 19.72 -7.17 3.50
C ARG A 74 18.26 -7.52 3.28
N ILE A 75 17.41 -7.15 4.22
CA ILE A 75 15.96 -7.17 4.06
C ILE A 75 15.61 -6.28 2.88
N ARG A 76 14.66 -6.73 2.05
CA ARG A 76 14.08 -5.95 0.95
C ARG A 76 12.58 -5.92 1.12
N SER A 77 11.97 -4.77 0.87
CA SER A 77 10.51 -4.61 0.98
C SER A 77 9.73 -5.25 -0.18
N PHE A 78 10.40 -5.70 -1.26
CA PHE A 78 9.72 -6.12 -2.49
C PHE A 78 10.43 -7.22 -3.27
N GLN A 79 9.65 -7.86 -4.19
CA GLN A 79 10.17 -8.66 -5.30
C GLN A 79 9.83 -7.97 -6.63
N PRO A 80 10.80 -7.83 -7.56
CA PRO A 80 10.54 -7.24 -8.87
C PRO A 80 9.51 -8.07 -9.64
N ARG A 81 8.38 -7.47 -9.99
CA ARG A 81 7.38 -8.05 -10.89
C ARG A 81 7.41 -7.28 -12.21
N ARG A 82 7.51 -7.99 -13.34
CA ARG A 82 7.37 -7.38 -14.66
C ARG A 82 5.88 -7.27 -14.99
N SER A 83 5.39 -6.07 -15.13
CA SER A 83 4.00 -5.81 -15.53
C SER A 83 3.98 -4.78 -16.66
N ARG A 84 3.03 -4.95 -17.59
CA ARG A 84 2.82 -4.00 -18.68
C ARG A 84 2.09 -2.78 -18.13
N VAL A 85 2.57 -1.59 -18.47
CA VAL A 85 1.90 -0.31 -18.19
C VAL A 85 0.92 -0.02 -19.32
N THR A 86 -0.30 0.37 -19.00
CA THR A 86 -1.29 0.80 -19.98
C THR A 86 -1.03 2.25 -20.41
N PRO A 87 -1.54 2.70 -21.59
CA PRO A 87 -1.38 4.09 -22.04
C PRO A 87 -1.86 5.13 -21.01
N GLY A 88 -3.00 4.89 -20.35
CA GLY A 88 -3.51 5.81 -19.32
C GLY A 88 -2.63 5.87 -18.06
N GLN A 89 -2.04 4.74 -17.65
CA GLN A 89 -1.07 4.72 -16.54
C GLN A 89 0.23 5.43 -16.93
N GLU A 90 0.68 5.28 -18.17
CA GLU A 90 1.87 5.96 -18.70
C GLU A 90 1.65 7.48 -18.74
N ASP A 91 0.52 7.93 -19.25
CA ASP A 91 0.12 9.33 -19.25
C ASP A 91 0.09 9.92 -17.83
N ALA A 92 -0.54 9.23 -16.87
CA ALA A 92 -0.57 9.66 -15.48
C ALA A 92 0.84 9.76 -14.88
N LEU A 93 1.72 8.80 -15.16
CA LEU A 93 3.11 8.82 -14.71
C LEU A 93 3.87 10.02 -15.29
N LEU A 94 3.66 10.34 -16.56
CA LEU A 94 4.31 11.48 -17.21
C LEU A 94 3.90 12.82 -16.62
N ARG A 95 2.59 13.06 -16.54
CA ARG A 95 2.02 14.36 -16.15
C ARG A 95 2.10 14.61 -14.64
N LEU A 96 1.88 13.56 -13.83
CA LEU A 96 1.64 13.72 -12.40
C LEU A 96 2.86 13.37 -11.53
N TRP A 97 3.83 12.61 -12.07
CA TRP A 97 5.04 12.29 -11.31
C TRP A 97 5.81 13.52 -10.85
N PRO A 98 6.01 14.58 -11.67
CA PRO A 98 6.70 15.78 -11.22
C PRO A 98 6.02 16.47 -10.03
N LYS A 99 4.70 16.27 -9.85
CA LYS A 99 3.92 16.89 -8.79
C LYS A 99 3.81 16.03 -7.54
N TRP A 100 3.57 14.72 -7.70
CA TRP A 100 3.22 13.82 -6.60
C TRP A 100 4.14 12.60 -6.48
N GLY A 101 5.06 12.42 -7.43
CA GLY A 101 5.99 11.30 -7.45
C GLY A 101 7.28 11.59 -6.71
N LEU A 102 7.85 10.55 -6.09
CA LEU A 102 9.13 10.57 -5.40
C LEU A 102 9.96 9.36 -5.83
N ASP A 103 11.24 9.56 -6.13
CA ASP A 103 12.18 8.47 -6.31
C ASP A 103 12.95 8.24 -5.01
N ILE A 104 13.01 6.97 -4.58
CA ILE A 104 13.75 6.56 -3.39
C ILE A 104 15.18 6.27 -3.82
N ASP A 105 16.06 7.24 -3.62
CA ASP A 105 17.48 7.21 -4.01
C ASP A 105 18.45 7.10 -2.82
N GLY A 106 17.94 7.29 -1.59
CA GLY A 106 18.76 7.29 -0.36
C GLY A 106 19.66 8.52 -0.20
N GLN A 107 19.50 9.56 -1.03
CA GLN A 107 20.43 10.69 -1.05
C GLN A 107 19.93 11.91 -0.27
N ARG A 108 18.63 12.03 -0.07
CA ARG A 108 18.03 13.17 0.61
C ARG A 108 17.07 12.74 1.71
N VAL A 109 17.05 13.48 2.79
CA VAL A 109 16.02 13.35 3.82
C VAL A 109 14.77 14.12 3.39
N LEU A 110 13.61 13.47 3.42
CA LEU A 110 12.33 14.08 3.08
C LEU A 110 11.85 14.97 4.24
N ASP A 111 11.32 16.14 3.91
CA ASP A 111 10.58 16.95 4.85
C ASP A 111 9.08 16.63 4.70
N LEU A 112 8.56 15.75 5.56
CA LEU A 112 7.17 15.31 5.50
C LEU A 112 6.17 16.46 5.75
N PRO A 113 6.38 17.36 6.72
CA PRO A 113 5.57 18.56 6.87
C PRO A 113 5.49 19.42 5.59
N GLU A 114 6.60 19.62 4.89
CA GLU A 114 6.59 20.34 3.61
C GLU A 114 5.83 19.59 2.52
N LEU A 115 6.03 18.27 2.43
CA LEU A 115 5.39 17.41 1.41
C LEU A 115 3.87 17.33 1.57
N PHE A 116 3.36 17.45 2.80
CA PHE A 116 1.96 17.24 3.13
C PHE A 116 1.30 18.45 3.81
N ASP A 117 1.84 19.65 3.63
CA ASP A 117 1.27 20.88 4.18
C ASP A 117 1.01 20.80 5.70
N GLY A 118 1.91 20.15 6.44
CA GLY A 118 1.82 19.95 7.88
C GLY A 118 0.87 18.85 8.35
N LEU A 119 0.23 18.12 7.46
CA LEU A 119 -0.63 17.00 7.84
C LEU A 119 0.17 15.87 8.53
N PRO A 120 -0.42 15.17 9.52
CA PRO A 120 0.13 13.91 10.00
C PRO A 120 0.32 12.93 8.86
N THR A 121 1.44 12.20 8.85
CA THR A 121 1.83 11.38 7.70
C THR A 121 1.89 9.90 8.05
N VAL A 122 1.15 9.09 7.28
CA VAL A 122 1.19 7.63 7.34
C VAL A 122 1.98 7.09 6.14
N LEU A 123 2.90 6.17 6.41
CA LEU A 123 3.60 5.41 5.37
C LEU A 123 2.80 4.14 5.02
N GLU A 124 2.48 3.94 3.76
CA GLU A 124 1.91 2.68 3.25
C GLU A 124 2.93 1.96 2.37
N ILE A 125 3.25 0.70 2.72
CA ILE A 125 4.23 -0.12 1.99
C ILE A 125 3.49 -1.20 1.18
N GLY A 126 3.65 -1.15 -0.15
CA GLY A 126 3.07 -2.16 -1.04
C GLY A 126 1.61 -1.88 -1.40
N PHE A 127 1.30 -0.66 -1.84
CA PHE A 127 -0.08 -0.23 -2.16
C PHE A 127 -0.70 -0.94 -3.40
N GLY A 128 0.07 -1.75 -4.12
CA GLY A 128 -0.43 -2.53 -5.26
C GLY A 128 -0.95 -1.65 -6.40
N MET A 129 -2.26 -1.74 -6.71
CA MET A 129 -2.91 -0.89 -7.72
C MET A 129 -3.43 0.44 -7.15
N GLY A 130 -3.44 0.61 -5.82
CA GLY A 130 -3.70 1.87 -5.15
C GLY A 130 -5.17 2.23 -4.94
N GLU A 131 -6.14 1.36 -5.28
CA GLU A 131 -7.56 1.63 -5.07
C GLU A 131 -7.88 1.85 -3.59
N ALA A 132 -7.37 0.97 -2.72
CA ALA A 132 -7.56 1.10 -1.27
C ALA A 132 -6.88 2.34 -0.71
N THR A 133 -5.67 2.67 -1.19
CA THR A 133 -4.93 3.87 -0.81
C THR A 133 -5.70 5.13 -1.18
N ALA A 134 -6.22 5.20 -2.41
CA ALA A 134 -7.03 6.34 -2.88
C ALA A 134 -8.32 6.49 -2.06
N GLN A 135 -8.98 5.37 -1.72
CA GLN A 135 -10.17 5.39 -0.86
C GLN A 135 -9.85 5.91 0.53
N MET A 136 -8.78 5.40 1.18
CA MET A 136 -8.36 5.86 2.51
C MET A 136 -7.98 7.34 2.52
N ALA A 137 -7.36 7.84 1.45
CA ALA A 137 -7.02 9.26 1.32
C ALA A 137 -8.26 10.15 1.11
N ALA A 138 -9.27 9.65 0.42
CA ALA A 138 -10.55 10.35 0.24
C ALA A 138 -11.36 10.39 1.54
N ASP A 139 -11.36 9.30 2.30
CA ASP A 139 -12.12 9.17 3.55
C ASP A 139 -11.48 9.97 4.71
N ASP A 140 -10.17 10.19 4.64
CA ASP A 140 -9.42 10.98 5.64
C ASP A 140 -8.50 12.01 4.95
N PRO A 141 -9.04 13.15 4.50
CA PRO A 141 -8.24 14.20 3.87
C PRO A 141 -7.30 14.92 4.85
N GLY A 142 -7.47 14.72 6.16
CA GLY A 142 -6.62 15.27 7.22
C GLY A 142 -5.32 14.49 7.44
N THR A 143 -5.11 13.37 6.75
CA THR A 143 -3.89 12.54 6.85
C THR A 143 -3.19 12.46 5.50
N GLY A 144 -1.89 12.76 5.47
CA GLY A 144 -1.02 12.54 4.33
C GLY A 144 -0.64 11.07 4.18
N ILE A 145 -0.72 10.50 2.98
CA ILE A 145 -0.31 9.13 2.71
C ILE A 145 0.93 9.12 1.81
N LEU A 146 2.06 8.71 2.37
CA LEU A 146 3.27 8.40 1.62
C LEU A 146 3.20 6.93 1.17
N ALA A 147 2.76 6.69 -0.06
CA ALA A 147 2.56 5.36 -0.61
C ALA A 147 3.81 4.88 -1.36
N VAL A 148 4.44 3.79 -0.93
CA VAL A 148 5.65 3.25 -1.55
C VAL A 148 5.40 1.89 -2.18
N ASP A 149 5.76 1.74 -3.45
CA ASP A 149 5.77 0.47 -4.19
C ASP A 149 6.77 0.56 -5.36
N VAL A 150 7.19 -0.59 -5.85
CA VAL A 150 8.02 -0.73 -7.07
C VAL A 150 7.18 -1.12 -8.31
N HIS A 151 5.88 -1.31 -8.12
CA HIS A 151 4.95 -1.75 -9.16
C HIS A 151 4.51 -0.57 -10.02
N THR A 152 5.21 -0.33 -11.13
CA THR A 152 4.98 0.82 -12.02
C THR A 152 3.52 0.99 -12.49
N PRO A 153 2.77 -0.07 -12.89
CA PRO A 153 1.35 0.07 -13.22
C PRO A 153 0.51 0.61 -12.07
N GLY A 154 0.80 0.16 -10.85
CA GLY A 154 0.12 0.64 -9.65
C GLY A 154 0.40 2.12 -9.37
N GLN A 155 1.66 2.54 -9.55
CA GLN A 155 2.04 3.95 -9.40
C GLN A 155 1.24 4.85 -10.35
N GLY A 156 1.17 4.47 -11.65
CA GLY A 156 0.39 5.20 -12.64
C GLY A 156 -1.11 5.19 -12.34
N ASN A 157 -1.63 4.06 -11.85
CA ASN A 157 -3.04 3.96 -11.47
C ASN A 157 -3.37 4.83 -10.26
N LEU A 158 -2.56 4.80 -9.21
CA LEU A 158 -2.78 5.60 -8.00
C LEU A 158 -2.68 7.11 -8.30
N LEU A 159 -1.72 7.54 -9.12
CA LEU A 159 -1.64 8.93 -9.58
C LEU A 159 -2.89 9.34 -10.34
N GLY A 160 -3.37 8.51 -11.26
CA GLY A 160 -4.61 8.77 -12.00
C GLY A 160 -5.86 8.78 -11.10
N LEU A 161 -5.92 7.92 -10.08
CA LEU A 161 -6.98 7.93 -9.07
C LEU A 161 -6.94 9.23 -8.24
N ALA A 162 -5.76 9.67 -7.81
CA ALA A 162 -5.60 10.90 -7.05
C ALA A 162 -6.09 12.10 -7.86
N GLU A 163 -5.72 12.19 -9.15
CA GLU A 163 -6.18 13.28 -10.02
C GLU A 163 -7.71 13.27 -10.21
N ARG A 164 -8.28 12.12 -10.60
CA ARG A 164 -9.73 12.01 -10.85
C ARG A 164 -10.60 12.31 -9.64
N ASN A 165 -10.10 11.98 -8.45
CA ASN A 165 -10.82 12.18 -7.19
C ASN A 165 -10.41 13.49 -6.47
N GLY A 166 -9.56 14.32 -7.07
CA GLY A 166 -9.12 15.59 -6.49
C GLY A 166 -8.30 15.44 -5.20
N LEU A 167 -7.60 14.30 -5.01
CA LEU A 167 -6.83 14.03 -3.80
C LEU A 167 -5.49 14.77 -3.83
N SER A 168 -5.20 15.55 -2.80
CA SER A 168 -3.94 16.27 -2.64
C SER A 168 -3.02 15.68 -1.57
N ASN A 169 -3.56 14.80 -0.74
CA ASN A 169 -2.90 14.21 0.43
C ASN A 169 -2.18 12.87 0.14
N ILE A 170 -1.81 12.60 -1.11
CA ILE A 170 -1.03 11.42 -1.51
C ILE A 170 0.30 11.84 -2.12
N ARG A 171 1.37 11.12 -1.78
CA ARG A 171 2.63 11.10 -2.52
C ARG A 171 2.99 9.66 -2.87
N VAL A 172 3.37 9.43 -4.12
CA VAL A 172 3.69 8.10 -4.65
C VAL A 172 5.20 7.94 -4.74
N ALA A 173 5.76 7.03 -3.96
CA ALA A 173 7.19 6.79 -3.92
C ALA A 173 7.57 5.50 -4.66
N ASN A 174 8.59 5.58 -5.53
CA ASN A 174 9.11 4.44 -6.27
C ASN A 174 10.43 3.97 -5.69
N GLY A 175 10.48 2.78 -5.12
CA GLY A 175 11.71 2.19 -4.62
C GLY A 175 11.55 1.25 -3.44
N ASP A 176 12.65 0.96 -2.74
CA ASP A 176 12.68 0.09 -1.57
C ASP A 176 12.31 0.86 -0.31
N ALA A 177 11.22 0.47 0.35
CA ALA A 177 10.79 1.06 1.61
C ALA A 177 11.86 0.96 2.72
N ILE A 178 12.76 -0.01 2.67
CA ILE A 178 13.88 -0.13 3.61
C ILE A 178 14.86 1.04 3.44
N ILE A 179 15.17 1.42 2.19
CA ILE A 179 16.00 2.59 1.91
C ILE A 179 15.29 3.87 2.35
N LEU A 180 14.00 4.00 2.02
CA LEU A 180 13.18 5.13 2.45
C LEU A 180 13.24 5.30 3.98
N LEU A 181 12.92 4.25 4.72
CA LEU A 181 12.93 4.26 6.19
C LEU A 181 14.32 4.59 6.76
N ARG A 182 15.37 4.00 6.20
CA ARG A 182 16.73 4.11 6.75
C ARG A 182 17.39 5.45 6.44
N GLU A 183 17.27 5.90 5.18
CA GLU A 183 18.11 6.96 4.61
C GLU A 183 17.35 8.27 4.40
N MET A 184 15.99 8.19 4.22
CA MET A 184 15.24 9.35 3.76
C MET A 184 14.19 9.88 4.74
N LEU A 185 13.95 9.20 5.87
CA LEU A 185 13.02 9.65 6.89
C LEU A 185 13.75 10.03 8.19
N LYS A 186 13.32 11.13 8.80
CA LYS A 186 13.79 11.55 10.12
C LYS A 186 13.27 10.59 11.20
N PRO A 187 13.98 10.43 12.33
CA PRO A 187 13.40 9.77 13.50
C PRO A 187 12.09 10.44 13.92
N ASP A 188 11.16 9.65 14.49
CA ASP A 188 9.89 10.12 15.03
C ASP A 188 9.10 11.04 14.07
N SER A 189 9.07 10.71 12.76
CA SER A 189 8.46 11.54 11.73
C SER A 189 7.15 10.99 11.18
N LEU A 190 6.84 9.71 11.42
CA LEU A 190 5.62 9.06 10.93
C LEU A 190 4.56 8.95 12.03
N ASP A 191 3.33 9.27 11.66
CA ASP A 191 2.14 9.13 12.51
C ASP A 191 1.48 7.73 12.40
N GLY A 192 1.96 6.90 11.48
CA GLY A 192 1.54 5.52 11.32
C GLY A 192 2.26 4.80 10.17
N LEU A 193 2.14 3.48 10.16
CA LEU A 193 2.65 2.64 9.09
C LEU A 193 1.64 1.56 8.73
N ARG A 194 1.41 1.32 7.44
CA ARG A 194 0.49 0.32 6.92
C ARG A 194 1.23 -0.66 6.02
N VAL A 195 1.02 -1.96 6.25
CA VAL A 195 1.54 -3.05 5.41
C VAL A 195 0.43 -4.06 5.19
N TYR A 196 -0.22 -4.01 4.05
CA TYR A 196 -1.35 -4.88 3.75
C TYR A 196 -0.98 -5.95 2.73
N PHE A 197 -1.29 -7.19 3.05
CA PHE A 197 -1.08 -8.38 2.21
C PHE A 197 0.34 -8.48 1.62
N PRO A 198 1.40 -8.34 2.47
CA PRO A 198 2.75 -8.55 2.00
C PRO A 198 2.97 -9.98 1.57
N ASP A 199 3.95 -10.23 0.67
CA ASP A 199 4.25 -11.57 0.17
C ASP A 199 4.43 -12.60 1.30
N PRO A 200 3.60 -13.65 1.39
CA PRO A 200 3.57 -14.56 2.54
C PRO A 200 4.70 -15.57 2.54
N TRP A 201 5.37 -15.78 1.40
CA TRP A 201 6.47 -16.75 1.26
C TRP A 201 6.16 -18.10 1.89
N PRO A 202 5.23 -18.93 1.34
CA PRO A 202 4.71 -20.14 1.98
C PRO A 202 5.77 -21.18 2.34
N LYS A 203 6.85 -21.28 1.54
CA LYS A 203 7.91 -22.27 1.77
C LYS A 203 8.82 -21.85 2.92
N LYS A 204 9.00 -22.70 3.94
CA LYS A 204 9.81 -22.46 5.14
C LYS A 204 11.21 -21.86 4.84
N ARG A 205 11.90 -22.37 3.81
CA ARG A 205 13.21 -21.82 3.36
C ARG A 205 13.15 -20.36 2.89
N HIS A 206 11.95 -19.82 2.62
CA HIS A 206 11.72 -18.46 2.16
C HIS A 206 11.20 -17.50 3.25
N HIS A 207 10.86 -17.98 4.46
CA HIS A 207 10.34 -17.13 5.54
C HIS A 207 11.25 -15.94 5.87
N LYS A 208 12.57 -16.11 5.72
CA LYS A 208 13.55 -15.01 5.84
C LYS A 208 13.38 -13.88 4.80
N ARG A 209 12.47 -14.01 3.83
CA ARG A 209 12.12 -12.97 2.85
C ARG A 209 10.86 -12.20 3.25
N ARG A 210 10.16 -12.65 4.28
CA ARG A 210 9.00 -11.94 4.84
C ARG A 210 9.45 -10.58 5.34
N LEU A 211 8.65 -9.56 5.10
CA LEU A 211 9.00 -8.19 5.46
C LEU A 211 8.98 -7.97 6.98
N ILE A 212 7.94 -8.46 7.65
CA ILE A 212 7.78 -8.28 9.09
C ILE A 212 8.73 -9.24 9.82
N GLN A 213 9.86 -8.68 10.23
CA GLN A 213 10.98 -9.33 10.93
C GLN A 213 11.48 -8.38 12.03
N PRO A 214 12.21 -8.86 13.06
CA PRO A 214 12.74 -7.99 14.12
C PRO A 214 13.51 -6.78 13.59
N GLU A 215 14.43 -6.97 12.65
CA GLU A 215 15.26 -5.89 12.09
C GLU A 215 14.45 -4.84 11.33
N PHE A 216 13.33 -5.24 10.70
CA PHE A 216 12.39 -4.30 10.10
C PHE A 216 11.66 -3.50 11.17
N LEU A 217 11.23 -4.15 12.26
CA LEU A 217 10.55 -3.48 13.37
C LEU A 217 11.48 -2.51 14.12
N ASP A 218 12.75 -2.84 14.29
CA ASP A 218 13.76 -1.93 14.82
C ASP A 218 13.83 -0.62 14.01
N LEU A 219 13.82 -0.77 12.68
CA LEU A 219 13.89 0.37 11.77
C LEU A 219 12.59 1.19 11.80
N VAL A 220 11.42 0.52 11.80
CA VAL A 220 10.11 1.17 11.88
C VAL A 220 9.93 1.91 13.19
N ALA A 221 10.33 1.29 14.32
CA ALA A 221 10.22 1.91 15.64
C ALA A 221 10.99 3.23 15.74
N GLN A 222 12.12 3.37 15.03
CA GLN A 222 12.88 4.62 14.98
C GLN A 222 12.19 5.73 14.19
N ARG A 223 11.25 5.41 13.31
CA ARG A 223 10.59 6.37 12.41
C ARG A 223 9.19 6.75 12.87
N LEU A 224 8.51 5.84 13.54
CA LEU A 224 7.20 6.10 14.13
C LEU A 224 7.34 7.03 15.34
N LYS A 225 6.45 7.98 15.49
CA LYS A 225 6.26 8.76 16.71
C LYS A 225 5.80 7.86 17.86
N PRO A 226 6.09 8.17 19.13
CA PRO A 226 5.45 7.51 20.26
C PRO A 226 3.92 7.53 20.14
N GLY A 227 3.27 6.39 20.36
CA GLY A 227 1.83 6.21 20.18
C GLY A 227 1.36 5.96 18.74
N ALA A 228 2.21 6.17 17.74
CA ALA A 228 1.87 5.86 16.35
C ALA A 228 1.70 4.35 16.14
N VAL A 229 0.80 3.97 15.23
CA VAL A 229 0.40 2.58 15.04
C VAL A 229 1.01 1.98 13.77
N ILE A 230 1.61 0.80 13.90
CA ILE A 230 1.84 -0.10 12.79
C ILE A 230 0.60 -0.98 12.60
N HIS A 231 0.04 -0.98 11.38
CA HIS A 231 -1.09 -1.79 10.99
C HIS A 231 -0.68 -2.77 9.89
N CYS A 232 -0.71 -4.06 10.21
CA CYS A 232 -0.47 -5.14 9.26
C CYS A 232 -1.77 -5.91 9.01
N ALA A 233 -1.98 -6.37 7.76
CA ALA A 233 -3.07 -7.27 7.42
C ALA A 233 -2.59 -8.39 6.50
N THR A 234 -3.06 -9.63 6.69
CA THR A 234 -2.77 -10.78 5.84
C THR A 234 -3.87 -11.82 5.92
N ASP A 235 -4.12 -12.52 4.81
CA ASP A 235 -5.02 -13.69 4.71
C ASP A 235 -4.26 -15.03 4.82
N TRP A 236 -2.94 -14.98 5.04
CA TRP A 236 -2.09 -16.15 5.21
C TRP A 236 -1.83 -16.42 6.69
N GLU A 237 -2.60 -17.35 7.28
CA GLU A 237 -2.57 -17.63 8.71
C GLU A 237 -1.15 -17.88 9.28
N PRO A 238 -0.24 -18.71 8.66
CA PRO A 238 1.10 -18.90 9.21
C PRO A 238 1.99 -17.65 9.15
N TYR A 239 1.59 -16.62 8.39
CA TYR A 239 2.28 -15.34 8.41
C TYR A 239 1.65 -14.40 9.43
N ALA A 240 0.33 -14.45 9.61
CA ALA A 240 -0.34 -13.72 10.69
C ALA A 240 0.20 -14.13 12.07
N GLU A 241 0.34 -15.43 12.31
CA GLU A 241 0.94 -15.96 13.53
C GLU A 241 2.37 -15.44 13.75
N GLN A 242 3.23 -15.50 12.72
CA GLN A 242 4.58 -14.95 12.80
C GLN A 242 4.59 -13.44 13.04
N MET A 243 3.71 -12.67 12.36
CA MET A 243 3.60 -11.23 12.59
C MET A 243 3.23 -10.93 14.04
N LEU A 244 2.24 -11.67 14.59
CA LEU A 244 1.80 -11.51 15.97
C LEU A 244 2.93 -11.83 16.95
N GLU A 245 3.66 -12.94 16.74
CA GLU A 245 4.80 -13.34 17.55
C GLU A 245 5.89 -12.26 17.55
N VAL A 246 6.34 -11.83 16.36
CA VAL A 246 7.46 -10.88 16.22
C VAL A 246 7.10 -9.50 16.77
N LEU A 247 5.87 -9.00 16.50
CA LEU A 247 5.40 -7.72 17.03
C LEU A 247 5.24 -7.75 18.55
N THR A 248 4.71 -8.84 19.11
CA THR A 248 4.53 -9.00 20.57
C THR A 248 5.87 -9.11 21.29
N ALA A 249 6.85 -9.78 20.69
CA ALA A 249 8.19 -9.92 21.27
C ALA A 249 9.02 -8.64 21.20
N HIS A 250 8.67 -7.68 20.37
CA HIS A 250 9.45 -6.47 20.17
C HIS A 250 9.24 -5.47 21.31
N PRO A 251 10.31 -5.00 21.99
CA PRO A 251 10.19 -4.19 23.23
C PRO A 251 9.52 -2.82 23.04
N LEU A 252 9.58 -2.27 21.82
CA LEU A 252 9.06 -0.93 21.51
C LEU A 252 7.64 -0.94 20.93
N PHE A 253 6.99 -2.11 20.82
CA PHE A 253 5.61 -2.20 20.35
C PHE A 253 4.70 -2.82 21.40
N GLU A 254 3.45 -2.40 21.37
CA GLU A 254 2.41 -2.91 22.25
C GLU A 254 1.16 -3.18 21.44
N ASN A 255 0.58 -4.39 21.63
CA ASN A 255 -0.68 -4.73 20.98
C ASN A 255 -1.79 -3.79 21.48
N THR A 256 -2.52 -3.17 20.55
CA THR A 256 -3.62 -2.25 20.91
C THR A 256 -4.83 -2.99 21.53
N ARG A 257 -4.86 -4.31 21.43
CA ARG A 257 -5.86 -5.16 22.06
C ARG A 257 -5.37 -5.69 23.41
N ALA A 258 -6.21 -5.56 24.42
CA ALA A 258 -5.90 -6.05 25.77
C ALA A 258 -5.75 -7.58 25.85
N ASP A 259 -6.39 -8.33 24.93
CA ASP A 259 -6.28 -9.79 24.86
C ASP A 259 -5.05 -10.27 24.09
N GLY A 260 -4.27 -9.35 23.51
CA GLY A 260 -3.07 -9.66 22.74
C GLY A 260 -3.32 -10.34 21.39
N GLY A 261 -4.58 -10.45 20.96
CA GLY A 261 -4.97 -11.13 19.73
C GLY A 261 -5.00 -10.23 18.48
N TYR A 262 -5.60 -10.75 17.42
CA TYR A 262 -5.86 -10.01 16.18
C TYR A 262 -6.96 -8.97 16.39
N ALA A 263 -6.82 -7.82 15.75
CA ALA A 263 -7.82 -6.79 15.77
C ALA A 263 -8.96 -7.09 14.79
N PRO A 264 -10.19 -6.63 15.05
CA PRO A 264 -11.20 -6.56 14.01
C PRO A 264 -10.72 -5.60 12.90
N ARG A 265 -11.14 -5.83 11.65
CA ARG A 265 -10.82 -4.92 10.55
C ARG A 265 -11.28 -3.49 10.90
N PRO A 266 -10.38 -2.51 10.97
CA PRO A 266 -10.75 -1.13 11.21
C PRO A 266 -11.63 -0.58 10.10
N ALA A 267 -12.59 0.29 10.45
CA ALA A 267 -13.52 0.88 9.49
C ALA A 267 -12.82 1.69 8.38
N PHE A 268 -11.67 2.30 8.69
CA PHE A 268 -10.89 3.07 7.72
C PHE A 268 -10.11 2.21 6.71
N ARG A 269 -9.98 0.88 6.95
CA ARG A 269 -9.34 -0.02 5.98
C ARG A 269 -10.41 -0.58 5.03
N PRO A 270 -10.46 -0.12 3.77
CA PRO A 270 -11.43 -0.61 2.81
C PRO A 270 -11.17 -2.09 2.47
N LEU A 271 -12.17 -2.76 1.96
CA LEU A 271 -12.03 -4.10 1.42
C LEU A 271 -11.14 -4.04 0.17
N THR A 272 -9.97 -4.68 0.21
CA THR A 272 -9.09 -4.73 -0.95
C THR A 272 -9.59 -5.77 -1.96
N ARG A 273 -9.21 -5.62 -3.23
CA ARG A 273 -9.53 -6.60 -4.27
C ARG A 273 -9.00 -8.00 -3.93
N PHE A 274 -7.81 -8.08 -3.32
CA PHE A 274 -7.23 -9.36 -2.90
C PHE A 274 -8.03 -9.99 -1.76
N GLU A 275 -8.46 -9.19 -0.80
CA GLU A 275 -9.29 -9.62 0.32
C GLU A 275 -10.64 -10.14 -0.18
N GLY A 276 -11.32 -9.46 -1.10
CA GLY A 276 -12.57 -9.94 -1.69
C GLY A 276 -12.41 -11.33 -2.33
N GLN A 277 -11.36 -11.52 -3.13
CA GLN A 277 -11.05 -12.83 -3.73
C GLN A 277 -10.67 -13.90 -2.70
N GLY A 278 -10.09 -13.52 -1.58
CA GLY A 278 -9.75 -14.41 -0.46
C GLY A 278 -11.00 -14.84 0.30
N LEU A 279 -11.87 -13.91 0.64
CA LEU A 279 -13.15 -14.17 1.32
C LEU A 279 -14.03 -15.12 0.52
N ASP A 280 -14.11 -14.96 -0.81
CA ASP A 280 -14.83 -15.88 -1.71
C ASP A 280 -14.30 -17.33 -1.64
N LYS A 281 -13.05 -17.52 -1.20
CA LYS A 281 -12.40 -18.81 -1.00
C LYS A 281 -12.41 -19.29 0.46
N GLY A 282 -13.08 -18.56 1.35
CA GLY A 282 -13.15 -18.86 2.78
C GLY A 282 -11.90 -18.49 3.56
N HIS A 283 -11.01 -17.64 3.03
CA HIS A 283 -9.85 -17.16 3.78
C HIS A 283 -10.30 -16.16 4.85
N VAL A 284 -9.66 -16.22 6.01
CA VAL A 284 -9.84 -15.26 7.09
C VAL A 284 -8.71 -14.24 7.02
N VAL A 285 -9.06 -12.97 7.07
CA VAL A 285 -8.05 -11.89 7.13
C VAL A 285 -7.78 -11.55 8.58
N HIS A 286 -6.51 -11.49 8.94
CA HIS A 286 -6.01 -11.12 10.26
C HIS A 286 -5.44 -9.70 10.20
N ASP A 287 -6.03 -8.80 10.98
CA ASP A 287 -5.52 -7.45 11.20
C ASP A 287 -4.72 -7.40 12.51
N LEU A 288 -3.55 -6.78 12.47
CA LEU A 288 -2.66 -6.59 13.62
C LEU A 288 -2.37 -5.10 13.79
N LEU A 289 -2.76 -4.53 14.92
CA LEU A 289 -2.53 -3.14 15.26
C LEU A 289 -1.65 -3.06 16.51
N PHE A 290 -0.47 -2.49 16.36
CA PHE A 290 0.49 -2.31 17.46
C PHE A 290 0.90 -0.85 17.56
N ALA A 291 0.84 -0.29 18.75
CA ALA A 291 1.30 1.06 19.04
C ALA A 291 2.79 1.07 19.39
N ARG A 292 3.53 2.07 18.92
CA ARG A 292 4.88 2.33 19.39
C ARG A 292 4.82 2.90 20.83
N ARG A 293 5.55 2.29 21.73
CA ARG A 293 5.73 2.78 23.11
C ARG A 293 6.50 4.07 23.19
#